data_7e2ded4866337302613f5cd50918b60e
#
_entry.id   7e2ded4866337302613f5cd50918b60e
#
_cell.length_a   1.000
_cell.length_b   1.000
_cell.length_c   1.000
_cell.angle_alpha   90.00
_cell.angle_beta   90.00
_cell.angle_gamma   90.00
#
_symmetry.space_group_name_H-M   'P 1'
#
loop_
_entity.id
_entity.type
_entity.pdbx_description
1 polymer ?
#
loop_
_entity_poly.entity_id
_entity_poly.type
_entity_poly.pdbx_seq_one_letter_code
_entity_poly.pdbx_strand_id
1 'polypeptide(L)'
;MGRKIRMGMIGGGQGAFIGAVHRMAAALDGQIELVAGAFSSDAEKSRLSGEELFIHPSRVYRSYEEMIMTEKSLPDTERIDLISIVTPNHVHFGPSKMAIENGFHVVCDKPLSYNLEEAYELQKIVKNSDRIFALTHNYTGYPMVKQAKQMVKHGDLGKIRKVVVEYPQGWLSTLLEASENKQASWRTDPSKSGIAGAMGDIGTHAENLAEYITGLKINELCADISTLVEGRLLDDDGNVLLRFDNGARGILYASQIS
;
A
#
# COMPACT_ATOMS: atom_id res chain seq x y z
N MET A 1 -28.14 14.10 -5.18
CA MET A 1 -26.86 13.34 -5.18
C MET A 1 -25.74 14.38 -5.09
N GLY A 2 -24.74 14.15 -4.25
CA GLY A 2 -23.54 15.01 -4.21
C GLY A 2 -22.68 14.83 -5.48
N ARG A 3 -21.71 15.74 -5.70
CA ARG A 3 -20.72 15.57 -6.76
C ARG A 3 -19.83 14.34 -6.52
N LYS A 4 -19.16 13.85 -7.55
CA LYS A 4 -18.10 12.86 -7.41
C LYS A 4 -16.95 13.37 -6.55
N ILE A 5 -16.25 12.45 -5.89
CA ILE A 5 -14.99 12.70 -5.22
C ILE A 5 -13.90 12.85 -6.29
N ARG A 6 -13.17 13.95 -6.25
CA ARG A 6 -12.08 14.22 -7.17
C ARG A 6 -10.77 13.68 -6.63
N MET A 7 -10.16 12.77 -7.37
CA MET A 7 -8.92 12.11 -7.00
C MET A 7 -7.74 12.68 -7.79
N GLY A 8 -6.67 13.03 -7.07
CA GLY A 8 -5.34 13.18 -7.65
C GLY A 8 -4.54 11.89 -7.50
N MET A 9 -3.57 11.62 -8.40
CA MET A 9 -2.72 10.44 -8.32
C MET A 9 -1.24 10.83 -8.35
N ILE A 10 -0.44 10.22 -7.45
CA ILE A 10 1.01 10.37 -7.41
C ILE A 10 1.63 9.02 -7.76
N GLY A 11 2.42 8.99 -8.85
CA GLY A 11 2.89 7.75 -9.46
C GLY A 11 1.84 7.10 -10.37
N GLY A 12 2.00 5.85 -10.71
CA GLY A 12 1.01 5.08 -11.46
C GLY A 12 0.89 5.41 -12.95
N GLY A 13 1.88 6.11 -13.53
CA GLY A 13 1.95 6.43 -14.97
C GLY A 13 2.37 5.23 -15.82
N GLN A 14 2.82 5.51 -17.04
CA GLN A 14 3.21 4.50 -18.02
C GLN A 14 4.15 3.43 -17.46
N GLY A 15 3.81 2.17 -17.69
CA GLY A 15 4.56 1.00 -17.24
C GLY A 15 4.50 0.74 -15.72
N ALA A 16 3.64 1.43 -14.97
CA ALA A 16 3.35 1.12 -13.57
C ALA A 16 2.14 0.18 -13.46
N PHE A 17 2.28 -0.89 -12.69
CA PHE A 17 1.23 -1.89 -12.51
C PHE A 17 0.07 -1.40 -11.63
N ILE A 18 0.40 -0.98 -10.40
CA ILE A 18 -0.63 -0.78 -9.37
C ILE A 18 -1.51 0.45 -9.59
N GLY A 19 -1.02 1.47 -10.29
CA GLY A 19 -1.80 2.67 -10.59
C GLY A 19 -3.07 2.37 -11.40
N ALA A 20 -3.02 1.44 -12.35
CA ALA A 20 -4.19 1.00 -13.12
C ALA A 20 -5.23 0.32 -12.21
N VAL A 21 -4.79 -0.47 -11.23
CA VAL A 21 -5.67 -1.14 -10.27
C VAL A 21 -6.39 -0.13 -9.38
N HIS A 22 -5.68 0.89 -8.86
CA HIS A 22 -6.29 1.96 -8.08
C HIS A 22 -7.32 2.75 -8.89
N ARG A 23 -7.02 3.09 -10.15
CA ARG A 23 -7.97 3.78 -11.05
C ARG A 23 -9.21 2.95 -11.32
N MET A 24 -9.02 1.64 -11.58
CA MET A 24 -10.13 0.70 -11.79
C MET A 24 -11.02 0.62 -10.53
N ALA A 25 -10.43 0.46 -9.36
CA ALA A 25 -11.15 0.41 -8.09
C ALA A 25 -11.93 1.71 -7.82
N ALA A 26 -11.32 2.86 -8.07
CA ALA A 26 -11.95 4.16 -7.91
C ALA A 26 -13.17 4.37 -8.84
N ALA A 27 -13.14 3.77 -10.03
CA ALA A 27 -14.21 3.92 -11.02
C ALA A 27 -15.40 2.95 -10.84
N LEU A 28 -15.26 1.86 -10.04
CA LEU A 28 -16.21 0.76 -9.99
C LEU A 28 -17.66 1.17 -9.66
N ASP A 29 -17.83 2.10 -8.73
CA ASP A 29 -19.15 2.57 -8.29
C ASP A 29 -19.55 3.94 -8.86
N GLY A 30 -18.65 4.52 -9.67
CA GLY A 30 -18.86 5.84 -10.30
C GLY A 30 -18.81 7.03 -9.33
N GLN A 31 -18.39 6.83 -8.07
CA GLN A 31 -18.35 7.89 -7.07
C GLN A 31 -17.06 8.70 -7.08
N ILE A 32 -15.98 8.17 -7.67
CA ILE A 32 -14.66 8.80 -7.72
C ILE A 32 -14.28 9.04 -9.16
N GLU A 33 -13.65 10.17 -9.44
CA GLU A 33 -13.06 10.51 -10.75
C GLU A 33 -11.61 10.97 -10.59
N LEU A 34 -10.73 10.48 -11.48
CA LEU A 34 -9.36 10.96 -11.57
C LEU A 34 -9.34 12.27 -12.36
N VAL A 35 -8.87 13.35 -11.74
CA VAL A 35 -8.88 14.68 -12.35
C VAL A 35 -7.50 15.36 -12.41
N ALA A 36 -6.51 14.83 -11.69
CA ALA A 36 -5.18 15.42 -11.59
C ALA A 36 -4.12 14.34 -11.36
N GLY A 37 -2.86 14.61 -11.68
CA GLY A 37 -1.80 13.70 -11.34
C GLY A 37 -0.37 14.22 -11.55
N ALA A 38 0.54 13.66 -10.73
CA ALA A 38 1.99 13.68 -10.91
C ALA A 38 2.43 12.22 -11.13
N PHE A 39 2.32 11.75 -12.36
CA PHE A 39 2.35 10.31 -12.69
C PHE A 39 3.75 9.70 -12.72
N SER A 40 4.79 10.53 -12.80
CA SER A 40 6.20 10.11 -12.84
C SER A 40 7.10 11.22 -12.30
N SER A 41 8.29 10.86 -11.81
CA SER A 41 9.39 11.81 -11.54
C SER A 41 10.03 12.36 -12.82
N ASP A 42 9.81 11.70 -13.95
CA ASP A 42 10.13 12.21 -15.29
C ASP A 42 8.94 13.04 -15.79
N ALA A 43 9.17 14.33 -16.03
CA ALA A 43 8.11 15.28 -16.40
C ALA A 43 7.44 14.94 -17.74
N GLU A 44 8.21 14.46 -18.72
CA GLU A 44 7.66 14.07 -20.03
C GLU A 44 6.83 12.80 -19.92
N LYS A 45 7.31 11.83 -19.17
CA LYS A 45 6.55 10.61 -18.87
C LYS A 45 5.28 10.91 -18.08
N SER A 46 5.33 11.87 -17.16
CA SER A 46 4.12 12.34 -16.43
C SER A 46 3.12 12.96 -17.41
N ARG A 47 3.58 13.81 -18.31
CA ARG A 47 2.77 14.46 -19.35
C ARG A 47 2.08 13.43 -20.26
N LEU A 48 2.85 12.50 -20.81
CA LEU A 48 2.33 11.42 -21.69
C LEU A 48 1.32 10.53 -20.94
N SER A 49 1.59 10.22 -19.67
CA SER A 49 0.64 9.46 -18.83
C SER A 49 -0.67 10.22 -18.64
N GLY A 50 -0.60 11.55 -18.46
CA GLY A 50 -1.79 12.40 -18.33
C GLY A 50 -2.62 12.42 -19.62
N GLU A 51 -1.97 12.48 -20.79
CA GLU A 51 -2.64 12.39 -22.09
C GLU A 51 -3.36 11.06 -22.28
N GLU A 52 -2.70 9.93 -22.00
CA GLU A 52 -3.32 8.60 -22.08
C GLU A 52 -4.52 8.43 -21.12
N LEU A 53 -4.51 9.14 -20.00
CA LEU A 53 -5.57 9.12 -19.01
C LEU A 53 -6.63 10.20 -19.22
N PHE A 54 -6.54 10.96 -20.31
CA PHE A 54 -7.45 12.06 -20.66
C PHE A 54 -7.54 13.13 -19.56
N ILE A 55 -6.47 13.38 -18.83
CA ILE A 55 -6.38 14.43 -17.81
C ILE A 55 -6.11 15.75 -18.51
N HIS A 56 -6.81 16.81 -18.09
CA HIS A 56 -6.59 18.14 -18.63
C HIS A 56 -5.12 18.55 -18.43
N PRO A 57 -4.42 19.08 -19.45
CA PRO A 57 -2.97 19.36 -19.37
C PRO A 57 -2.57 20.25 -18.20
N SER A 58 -3.41 21.20 -17.79
CA SER A 58 -3.15 22.07 -16.62
C SER A 58 -3.25 21.33 -15.27
N ARG A 59 -3.70 20.08 -15.26
CA ARG A 59 -3.84 19.23 -14.07
C ARG A 59 -2.85 18.06 -14.07
N VAL A 60 -1.87 18.08 -14.99
CA VAL A 60 -0.76 17.14 -15.04
C VAL A 60 0.50 17.86 -14.57
N TYR A 61 1.04 17.40 -13.45
CA TYR A 61 2.11 18.08 -12.74
C TYR A 61 3.45 17.37 -12.88
N ARG A 62 4.54 18.11 -12.72
CA ARG A 62 5.92 17.61 -12.83
C ARG A 62 6.37 16.89 -11.55
N SER A 63 5.79 17.28 -10.41
CA SER A 63 6.09 16.69 -9.12
C SER A 63 4.85 16.66 -8.22
N TYR A 64 4.89 15.85 -7.15
CA TYR A 64 3.80 15.81 -6.19
C TYR A 64 3.71 17.11 -5.36
N GLU A 65 4.83 17.77 -5.14
CA GLU A 65 4.87 19.08 -4.46
C GLU A 65 4.11 20.14 -5.28
N GLU A 66 4.41 20.23 -6.58
CA GLU A 66 3.69 21.12 -7.49
C GLU A 66 2.19 20.81 -7.48
N MET A 67 1.82 19.52 -7.59
CA MET A 67 0.42 19.10 -7.56
C MET A 67 -0.28 19.52 -6.28
N ILE A 68 0.28 19.19 -5.13
CA ILE A 68 -0.36 19.45 -3.83
C ILE A 68 -0.54 20.95 -3.60
N MET A 69 0.49 21.74 -3.89
CA MET A 69 0.43 23.19 -3.66
C MET A 69 -0.51 23.88 -4.64
N THR A 70 -0.52 23.49 -5.91
CA THR A 70 -1.43 24.05 -6.91
C THR A 70 -2.87 23.68 -6.58
N GLU A 71 -3.15 22.41 -6.32
CA GLU A 71 -4.49 21.94 -5.97
C GLU A 71 -5.04 22.61 -4.70
N LYS A 72 -4.20 22.80 -3.70
CA LYS A 72 -4.57 23.53 -2.47
C LYS A 72 -5.04 24.97 -2.76
N SER A 73 -4.46 25.60 -3.77
CA SER A 73 -4.79 27.00 -4.12
C SER A 73 -6.10 27.13 -4.91
N LEU A 74 -6.62 26.01 -5.45
CA LEU A 74 -7.90 26.02 -6.19
C LEU A 74 -9.09 26.13 -5.25
N PRO A 75 -10.23 26.68 -5.74
CA PRO A 75 -11.47 26.69 -5.00
C PRO A 75 -11.93 25.27 -4.57
N ASP A 76 -12.62 25.12 -3.46
CA ASP A 76 -13.17 23.83 -2.99
C ASP A 76 -14.08 23.15 -4.01
N THR A 77 -14.68 23.95 -4.92
CA THR A 77 -15.49 23.46 -6.04
C THR A 77 -14.67 22.81 -7.16
N GLU A 78 -13.36 22.97 -7.17
CA GLU A 78 -12.49 22.54 -8.27
C GLU A 78 -11.35 21.60 -7.83
N ARG A 79 -10.75 21.88 -6.66
CA ARG A 79 -9.60 21.12 -6.15
C ARG A 79 -9.91 19.65 -5.94
N ILE A 80 -8.88 18.82 -5.89
CA ILE A 80 -8.99 17.41 -5.49
C ILE A 80 -9.43 17.27 -4.02
N ASP A 81 -10.10 16.17 -3.70
CA ASP A 81 -10.53 15.82 -2.35
C ASP A 81 -9.56 14.82 -1.71
N LEU A 82 -9.05 13.89 -2.53
CA LEU A 82 -8.15 12.84 -2.07
C LEU A 82 -6.99 12.63 -3.04
N ILE A 83 -5.89 12.11 -2.50
CA ILE A 83 -4.69 11.75 -3.26
C ILE A 83 -4.45 10.26 -3.12
N SER A 84 -4.35 9.56 -4.26
CA SER A 84 -3.91 8.17 -4.35
C SER A 84 -2.40 8.13 -4.57
N ILE A 85 -1.65 7.51 -3.66
CA ILE A 85 -0.19 7.39 -3.72
C ILE A 85 0.15 5.94 -4.09
N VAL A 86 0.78 5.77 -5.25
CA VAL A 86 1.08 4.46 -5.86
C VAL A 86 2.53 4.42 -6.38
N THR A 87 3.41 5.01 -5.61
CA THR A 87 4.85 5.09 -5.85
C THR A 87 5.58 3.85 -5.29
N PRO A 88 6.90 3.68 -5.52
CA PRO A 88 7.72 2.77 -4.73
C PRO A 88 7.76 3.16 -3.24
N ASN A 89 8.03 2.17 -2.36
CA ASN A 89 7.92 2.29 -0.90
C ASN A 89 8.63 3.52 -0.30
N HIS A 90 9.86 3.81 -0.76
CA HIS A 90 10.66 4.93 -0.27
C HIS A 90 10.08 6.32 -0.58
N VAL A 91 9.05 6.39 -1.43
CA VAL A 91 8.37 7.64 -1.79
C VAL A 91 6.99 7.75 -1.16
N HIS A 92 6.56 6.82 -0.29
CA HIS A 92 5.23 6.88 0.33
C HIS A 92 5.11 8.01 1.36
N PHE A 93 6.13 8.18 2.21
CA PHE A 93 6.09 9.08 3.35
C PHE A 93 5.96 10.56 2.96
N GLY A 94 6.84 11.07 2.10
CA GLY A 94 6.88 12.48 1.73
C GLY A 94 5.55 13.03 1.21
N PRO A 95 4.99 12.45 0.12
CA PRO A 95 3.69 12.90 -0.41
C PRO A 95 2.54 12.64 0.56
N SER A 96 2.56 11.57 1.36
CA SER A 96 1.54 11.29 2.38
C SER A 96 1.49 12.38 3.45
N LYS A 97 2.64 12.73 4.01
CA LYS A 97 2.81 13.82 4.98
C LYS A 97 2.32 15.12 4.40
N MET A 98 2.86 15.52 3.24
CA MET A 98 2.51 16.79 2.61
C MET A 98 1.02 16.88 2.27
N ALA A 99 0.40 15.80 1.80
CA ALA A 99 -1.04 15.76 1.48
C ALA A 99 -1.90 16.00 2.72
N ILE A 100 -1.66 15.27 3.81
CA ILE A 100 -2.41 15.41 5.07
C ILE A 100 -2.25 16.82 5.66
N GLU A 101 -1.02 17.34 5.73
CA GLU A 101 -0.71 18.67 6.24
C GLU A 101 -1.35 19.80 5.40
N ASN A 102 -1.65 19.53 4.13
CA ASN A 102 -2.33 20.48 3.23
C ASN A 102 -3.84 20.21 3.05
N GLY A 103 -4.42 19.35 3.89
CA GLY A 103 -5.87 19.20 4.01
C GLY A 103 -6.50 18.22 3.00
N PHE A 104 -5.71 17.32 2.40
CA PHE A 104 -6.20 16.27 1.51
C PHE A 104 -6.35 14.94 2.25
N HIS A 105 -7.36 14.16 1.88
CA HIS A 105 -7.43 12.75 2.24
C HIS A 105 -6.41 11.95 1.44
N VAL A 106 -5.95 10.83 1.98
CA VAL A 106 -4.92 9.99 1.34
C VAL A 106 -5.37 8.54 1.26
N VAL A 107 -5.16 7.94 0.10
CA VAL A 107 -5.14 6.48 -0.11
C VAL A 107 -3.73 6.12 -0.55
N CYS A 108 -2.98 5.44 0.31
CA CYS A 108 -1.60 5.05 0.03
C CYS A 108 -1.52 3.54 -0.22
N ASP A 109 -0.73 3.13 -1.20
CA ASP A 109 -0.42 1.71 -1.38
C ASP A 109 0.46 1.19 -0.23
N LYS A 110 0.40 -0.10 -0.01
CA LYS A 110 1.22 -0.77 1.02
C LYS A 110 2.67 -0.99 0.51
N PRO A 111 3.63 -1.13 1.40
CA PRO A 111 3.61 -0.91 2.84
C PRO A 111 3.45 0.57 3.20
N LEU A 112 3.16 0.86 4.47
CA LEU A 112 2.90 2.22 4.95
C LEU A 112 4.03 3.20 4.64
N SER A 113 5.27 2.78 4.88
CA SER A 113 6.48 3.59 4.77
C SER A 113 7.71 2.71 4.52
N TYR A 114 8.83 3.36 4.27
CA TYR A 114 10.12 2.73 4.04
C TYR A 114 10.77 2.20 5.33
N ASN A 115 10.55 2.86 6.46
CA ASN A 115 11.10 2.51 7.77
C ASN A 115 10.10 2.83 8.90
N LEU A 116 10.45 2.43 10.12
CA LEU A 116 9.58 2.57 11.29
C LEU A 116 9.49 4.02 11.79
N GLU A 117 10.55 4.81 11.65
CA GLU A 117 10.60 6.22 12.03
C GLU A 117 9.56 7.02 11.23
N GLU A 118 9.55 6.86 9.92
CA GLU A 118 8.53 7.46 9.03
C GLU A 118 7.11 7.01 9.41
N ALA A 119 6.92 5.72 9.73
CA ALA A 119 5.62 5.19 10.15
C ALA A 119 5.10 5.88 11.41
N TYR A 120 5.95 6.05 12.44
CA TYR A 120 5.57 6.74 13.67
C TYR A 120 5.29 8.24 13.44
N GLU A 121 6.10 8.91 12.62
CA GLU A 121 5.85 10.31 12.28
C GLU A 121 4.53 10.47 11.54
N LEU A 122 4.26 9.65 10.53
CA LEU A 122 3.01 9.66 9.78
C LEU A 122 1.80 9.36 10.67
N GLN A 123 1.92 8.38 11.57
CA GLN A 123 0.87 8.07 12.55
C GLN A 123 0.54 9.31 13.42
N LYS A 124 1.56 10.04 13.87
CA LYS A 124 1.39 11.26 14.66
C LYS A 124 0.69 12.36 13.87
N ILE A 125 1.10 12.57 12.61
CA ILE A 125 0.51 13.56 11.71
C ILE A 125 -0.97 13.23 11.46
N VAL A 126 -1.28 12.00 11.11
CA VAL A 126 -2.66 11.55 10.84
C VAL A 126 -3.54 11.67 12.08
N LYS A 127 -3.05 11.28 13.27
CA LYS A 127 -3.80 11.42 14.53
C LYS A 127 -4.14 12.87 14.89
N ASN A 128 -3.32 13.82 14.47
CA ASN A 128 -3.50 15.25 14.74
C ASN A 128 -4.27 15.98 13.63
N SER A 129 -4.76 15.26 12.62
CA SER A 129 -5.54 15.81 11.52
C SER A 129 -6.98 15.28 11.54
N ASP A 130 -7.88 15.98 10.84
CA ASP A 130 -9.23 15.52 10.55
C ASP A 130 -9.34 14.80 9.19
N ARG A 131 -8.18 14.55 8.54
CA ARG A 131 -8.12 13.89 7.24
C ARG A 131 -8.09 12.37 7.41
N ILE A 132 -8.67 11.70 6.44
CA ILE A 132 -8.65 10.23 6.37
C ILE A 132 -7.35 9.80 5.68
N PHE A 133 -6.64 8.88 6.29
CA PHE A 133 -5.54 8.15 5.69
C PHE A 133 -5.94 6.67 5.60
N ALA A 134 -5.99 6.13 4.38
CA ALA A 134 -6.31 4.74 4.12
C ALA A 134 -5.09 4.03 3.50
N LEU A 135 -4.63 2.96 4.15
CA LEU A 135 -3.60 2.06 3.62
C LEU A 135 -4.27 0.89 2.90
N THR A 136 -3.83 0.57 1.67
CA THR A 136 -4.50 -0.43 0.84
C THR A 136 -4.08 -1.87 1.17
N HIS A 137 -4.55 -2.40 2.28
CA HIS A 137 -4.58 -3.85 2.53
C HIS A 137 -5.79 -4.45 1.79
N ASN A 138 -5.67 -4.62 0.48
CA ASN A 138 -6.78 -4.95 -0.43
C ASN A 138 -7.54 -6.23 -0.07
N TYR A 139 -6.88 -7.23 0.51
CA TYR A 139 -7.52 -8.52 0.86
C TYR A 139 -8.61 -8.38 1.92
N THR A 140 -8.52 -7.40 2.82
CA THR A 140 -9.58 -7.10 3.80
C THR A 140 -10.85 -6.56 3.15
N GLY A 141 -10.78 -6.14 1.88
CA GLY A 141 -11.92 -5.72 1.07
C GLY A 141 -12.79 -6.87 0.57
N TYR A 142 -12.27 -8.09 0.49
CA TYR A 142 -12.98 -9.24 -0.08
C TYR A 142 -14.21 -9.63 0.75
N PRO A 143 -15.36 -9.90 0.10
CA PRO A 143 -16.59 -10.23 0.82
C PRO A 143 -16.45 -11.41 1.78
N MET A 144 -15.75 -12.48 1.36
CA MET A 144 -15.56 -13.67 2.20
C MET A 144 -14.64 -13.40 3.40
N VAL A 145 -13.65 -12.49 3.27
CA VAL A 145 -12.82 -12.06 4.39
C VAL A 145 -13.64 -11.26 5.41
N LYS A 146 -14.52 -10.39 4.93
CA LYS A 146 -15.47 -9.67 5.80
C LYS A 146 -16.45 -10.62 6.49
N GLN A 147 -16.93 -11.64 5.78
CA GLN A 147 -17.78 -12.67 6.37
C GLN A 147 -17.04 -13.48 7.44
N ALA A 148 -15.81 -13.93 7.17
CA ALA A 148 -14.98 -14.63 8.16
C ALA A 148 -14.81 -13.80 9.45
N LYS A 149 -14.53 -12.50 9.32
CA LYS A 149 -14.49 -11.57 10.44
C LYS A 149 -15.80 -11.54 11.24
N GLN A 150 -16.95 -11.50 10.54
CA GLN A 150 -18.25 -11.49 11.22
C GLN A 150 -18.52 -12.81 11.95
N MET A 151 -18.19 -13.96 11.37
CA MET A 151 -18.33 -15.28 12.01
C MET A 151 -17.50 -15.36 13.29
N VAL A 152 -16.24 -14.88 13.26
CA VAL A 152 -15.42 -14.81 14.48
C VAL A 152 -16.05 -13.89 15.52
N LYS A 153 -16.49 -12.70 15.10
CA LYS A 153 -17.12 -11.70 15.98
C LYS A 153 -18.40 -12.20 16.63
N HIS A 154 -19.21 -12.98 15.93
CA HIS A 154 -20.44 -13.58 16.44
C HIS A 154 -20.21 -14.81 17.31
N GLY A 155 -18.97 -15.33 17.36
CA GLY A 155 -18.62 -16.50 18.14
C GLY A 155 -18.92 -17.84 17.44
N ASP A 156 -19.25 -17.84 16.16
CA ASP A 156 -19.61 -19.04 15.39
C ASP A 156 -18.49 -20.10 15.40
N LEU A 157 -17.23 -19.66 15.54
CA LEU A 157 -16.06 -20.52 15.63
C LEU A 157 -15.60 -20.79 17.07
N GLY A 158 -16.33 -20.25 18.06
CA GLY A 158 -15.93 -20.32 19.46
C GLY A 158 -14.65 -19.51 19.75
N LYS A 159 -13.97 -19.85 20.85
CA LYS A 159 -12.72 -19.18 21.23
C LYS A 159 -11.57 -19.55 20.29
N ILE A 160 -11.01 -18.56 19.62
CA ILE A 160 -9.82 -18.74 18.77
C ILE A 160 -8.62 -19.14 19.64
N ARG A 161 -7.99 -20.28 19.33
CA ARG A 161 -6.84 -20.86 20.01
C ARG A 161 -5.60 -20.92 19.12
N LYS A 162 -5.81 -21.02 17.79
CA LYS A 162 -4.74 -21.14 16.79
C LYS A 162 -5.10 -20.33 15.58
N VAL A 163 -4.13 -19.60 15.04
CA VAL A 163 -4.21 -18.88 13.77
C VAL A 163 -3.07 -19.37 12.89
N VAL A 164 -3.37 -19.76 11.66
CA VAL A 164 -2.37 -20.07 10.64
C VAL A 164 -2.70 -19.18 9.45
N VAL A 165 -1.72 -18.42 9.00
CA VAL A 165 -1.83 -17.56 7.84
C VAL A 165 -0.62 -17.74 6.95
N GLU A 166 -0.87 -17.92 5.64
CA GLU A 166 0.15 -18.25 4.67
C GLU A 166 0.01 -17.38 3.43
N TYR A 167 1.15 -16.95 2.89
CA TYR A 167 1.19 -16.23 1.63
C TYR A 167 2.41 -16.69 0.81
N PRO A 168 2.36 -17.86 0.17
CA PRO A 168 3.40 -18.32 -0.76
C PRO A 168 3.18 -17.71 -2.16
N GLN A 169 4.28 -17.32 -2.81
CA GLN A 169 4.35 -16.83 -4.20
C GLN A 169 5.67 -17.30 -4.83
N GLY A 170 5.65 -18.14 -5.84
CA GLY A 170 6.86 -18.66 -6.47
C GLY A 170 7.52 -17.75 -7.53
N TRP A 171 7.05 -16.53 -7.75
CA TRP A 171 7.48 -15.70 -8.88
C TRP A 171 8.92 -15.17 -8.79
N LEU A 172 9.50 -15.08 -7.58
CA LEU A 172 10.89 -14.71 -7.33
C LEU A 172 11.79 -15.92 -6.98
N SER A 173 11.42 -17.13 -7.37
CA SER A 173 12.21 -18.36 -7.11
C SER A 173 13.58 -18.38 -7.79
N THR A 174 13.82 -17.48 -8.73
CA THR A 174 15.11 -17.24 -9.38
C THR A 174 15.55 -15.78 -9.22
N LEU A 175 16.82 -15.47 -9.52
CA LEU A 175 17.37 -14.10 -9.42
C LEU A 175 16.84 -13.21 -10.57
N LEU A 176 15.52 -12.94 -10.58
CA LEU A 176 14.85 -12.13 -11.62
C LEU A 176 15.30 -10.67 -11.64
N GLU A 177 15.79 -10.15 -10.52
CA GLU A 177 16.34 -8.79 -10.40
C GLU A 177 17.61 -8.57 -11.23
N ALA A 178 18.32 -9.64 -11.57
CA ALA A 178 19.47 -9.60 -12.49
C ALA A 178 19.05 -9.50 -13.97
N SER A 179 17.77 -9.67 -14.26
CA SER A 179 17.17 -9.45 -15.58
C SER A 179 16.55 -8.08 -15.68
N GLU A 180 16.04 -7.71 -16.85
CA GLU A 180 15.31 -6.43 -17.05
C GLU A 180 13.91 -6.41 -16.43
N ASN A 181 13.60 -7.28 -15.45
CA ASN A 181 12.29 -7.32 -14.80
C ASN A 181 12.12 -6.13 -13.85
N LYS A 182 11.37 -5.12 -14.30
CA LYS A 182 11.13 -3.88 -13.55
C LYS A 182 10.51 -4.14 -12.17
N GLN A 183 9.64 -5.15 -12.02
CA GLN A 183 8.96 -5.40 -10.75
C GLN A 183 9.89 -6.07 -9.73
N ALA A 184 10.76 -6.97 -10.17
CA ALA A 184 11.79 -7.58 -9.34
C ALA A 184 12.85 -6.55 -8.93
N SER A 185 13.38 -5.77 -9.88
CA SER A 185 14.53 -4.89 -9.66
C SER A 185 14.33 -3.82 -8.57
N TRP A 186 13.11 -3.32 -8.36
CA TRP A 186 12.90 -2.36 -7.26
C TRP A 186 12.51 -3.02 -5.94
N ARG A 187 11.82 -4.19 -5.98
CA ARG A 187 11.39 -4.90 -4.76
C ARG A 187 12.53 -5.56 -4.01
N THR A 188 13.56 -5.99 -4.72
CA THR A 188 14.74 -6.63 -4.14
C THR A 188 15.90 -5.66 -3.90
N ASP A 189 15.72 -4.38 -4.24
CA ASP A 189 16.67 -3.30 -3.98
C ASP A 189 16.39 -2.67 -2.60
N PRO A 190 17.29 -2.86 -1.60
CA PRO A 190 17.10 -2.30 -0.26
C PRO A 190 16.92 -0.79 -0.25
N SER A 191 17.51 -0.06 -1.21
CA SER A 191 17.38 1.40 -1.30
C SER A 191 16.00 1.88 -1.71
N LYS A 192 15.17 1.00 -2.27
CA LYS A 192 13.82 1.31 -2.76
C LYS A 192 12.72 0.61 -1.98
N SER A 193 12.97 -0.65 -1.61
CA SER A 193 11.99 -1.48 -0.91
C SER A 193 12.03 -1.32 0.61
N GLY A 194 13.18 -0.94 1.16
CA GLY A 194 13.45 -0.93 2.60
C GLY A 194 14.23 -2.15 3.04
N ILE A 195 14.18 -2.45 4.32
CA ILE A 195 14.99 -3.53 4.94
C ILE A 195 14.36 -4.91 4.81
N ALA A 196 13.16 -5.03 4.27
CA ALA A 196 12.43 -6.29 4.15
C ALA A 196 12.00 -6.56 2.71
N GLY A 197 12.20 -7.80 2.25
CA GLY A 197 11.76 -8.32 0.96
C GLY A 197 10.38 -8.97 1.06
N ALA A 198 10.32 -10.30 1.10
CA ALA A 198 9.07 -11.06 1.18
C ALA A 198 8.22 -10.67 2.40
N MET A 199 8.83 -10.48 3.56
CA MET A 199 8.10 -10.10 4.76
C MET A 199 7.49 -8.70 4.66
N GLY A 200 8.18 -7.74 4.06
CA GLY A 200 7.66 -6.39 3.81
C GLY A 200 6.60 -6.35 2.71
N ASP A 201 6.76 -7.11 1.64
CA ASP A 201 5.86 -7.09 0.49
C ASP A 201 4.57 -7.90 0.73
N ILE A 202 4.68 -9.15 1.20
CA ILE A 202 3.55 -10.07 1.36
C ILE A 202 3.30 -10.52 2.81
N GLY A 203 4.32 -10.55 3.66
CA GLY A 203 4.16 -10.86 5.09
C GLY A 203 3.24 -9.85 5.79
N THR A 204 3.31 -8.57 5.44
CA THR A 204 2.41 -7.52 5.95
C THR A 204 0.94 -7.77 5.61
N HIS A 205 0.63 -8.35 4.45
CA HIS A 205 -0.72 -8.76 4.11
C HIS A 205 -1.20 -9.93 4.97
N ALA A 206 -0.34 -10.91 5.20
CA ALA A 206 -0.66 -12.08 6.02
C ALA A 206 -0.92 -11.67 7.47
N GLU A 207 -0.05 -10.82 8.03
CA GLU A 207 -0.22 -10.23 9.37
C GLU A 207 -1.55 -9.47 9.47
N ASN A 208 -1.80 -8.56 8.54
CA ASN A 208 -3.01 -7.75 8.53
C ASN A 208 -4.28 -8.60 8.46
N LEU A 209 -4.30 -9.66 7.63
CA LEU A 209 -5.44 -10.58 7.55
C LEU A 209 -5.67 -11.32 8.86
N ALA A 210 -4.61 -11.81 9.51
CA ALA A 210 -4.72 -12.52 10.78
C ALA A 210 -5.38 -11.64 11.86
N GLU A 211 -4.88 -10.42 12.05
CA GLU A 211 -5.45 -9.46 13.01
C GLU A 211 -6.85 -8.98 12.59
N TYR A 212 -7.06 -8.69 11.30
CA TYR A 212 -8.35 -8.18 10.81
C TYR A 212 -9.49 -9.18 10.98
N ILE A 213 -9.27 -10.46 10.65
CA ILE A 213 -10.30 -11.50 10.74
C ILE A 213 -10.58 -11.85 12.19
N THR A 214 -9.53 -12.05 13.00
CA THR A 214 -9.66 -12.52 14.36
C THR A 214 -10.01 -11.44 15.37
N GLY A 215 -9.65 -10.19 15.09
CA GLY A 215 -9.72 -9.08 16.04
C GLY A 215 -8.67 -9.14 17.15
N LEU A 216 -7.80 -10.16 17.13
CA LEU A 216 -6.73 -10.34 18.10
C LEU A 216 -5.51 -9.49 17.75
N LYS A 217 -4.67 -9.19 18.75
CA LYS A 217 -3.42 -8.45 18.56
C LYS A 217 -2.21 -9.34 18.82
N ILE A 218 -1.22 -9.25 17.95
CA ILE A 218 0.06 -9.93 18.13
C ILE A 218 0.84 -9.22 19.23
N ASN A 219 1.20 -9.98 20.28
CA ASN A 219 1.98 -9.48 21.43
C ASN A 219 3.44 -9.86 21.37
N GLU A 220 3.73 -11.08 20.90
CA GLU A 220 5.09 -11.59 20.82
C GLU A 220 5.26 -12.37 19.53
N LEU A 221 6.46 -12.37 19.01
CA LEU A 221 6.84 -13.14 17.83
C LEU A 221 8.25 -13.70 17.96
N CYS A 222 8.49 -14.81 17.24
CA CYS A 222 9.80 -15.36 16.97
C CYS A 222 9.86 -15.67 15.48
N ALA A 223 10.82 -15.12 14.77
CA ALA A 223 10.91 -15.20 13.31
C ALA A 223 12.20 -15.91 12.87
N ASP A 224 12.07 -16.77 11.87
CA ASP A 224 13.13 -17.30 11.04
C ASP A 224 12.98 -16.69 9.65
N ILE A 225 13.86 -15.77 9.31
CA ILE A 225 13.84 -14.96 8.07
C ILE A 225 15.08 -15.30 7.28
N SER A 226 14.91 -15.70 6.02
CA SER A 226 15.99 -16.20 5.18
C SER A 226 16.04 -15.53 3.82
N THR A 227 17.24 -15.47 3.26
CA THR A 227 17.51 -15.17 1.84
C THR A 227 18.09 -16.42 1.21
N LEU A 228 17.30 -17.14 0.44
CA LEU A 228 17.64 -18.46 -0.09
C LEU A 228 18.08 -18.40 -1.56
N VAL A 229 17.67 -17.38 -2.32
CA VAL A 229 18.15 -17.17 -3.69
C VAL A 229 19.54 -16.54 -3.64
N GLU A 230 20.52 -17.26 -4.18
CA GLU A 230 21.92 -16.82 -4.21
C GLU A 230 22.06 -15.46 -4.92
N GLY A 231 22.77 -14.51 -4.25
CA GLY A 231 23.00 -13.14 -4.74
C GLY A 231 21.89 -12.14 -4.44
N ARG A 232 20.75 -12.57 -3.90
CA ARG A 232 19.69 -11.65 -3.43
C ARG A 232 20.13 -10.93 -2.16
N LEU A 233 19.64 -9.69 -1.95
CA LEU A 233 20.03 -8.85 -0.82
C LEU A 233 18.97 -8.83 0.30
N LEU A 234 17.70 -9.04 -0.02
CA LEU A 234 16.59 -9.01 0.92
C LEU A 234 16.02 -10.42 1.15
N ASP A 235 15.25 -10.57 2.21
CA ASP A 235 14.56 -11.81 2.51
C ASP A 235 13.60 -12.24 1.39
N ASP A 236 13.58 -13.54 1.12
CA ASP A 236 12.65 -14.15 0.16
C ASP A 236 11.79 -15.25 0.78
N ASP A 237 12.09 -15.62 2.03
CA ASP A 237 11.33 -16.58 2.83
C ASP A 237 11.27 -16.14 4.29
N GLY A 238 10.13 -16.38 4.94
CA GLY A 238 9.96 -16.06 6.35
C GLY A 238 8.90 -16.90 7.04
N ASN A 239 9.27 -17.44 8.21
CA ASN A 239 8.44 -18.25 9.08
C ASN A 239 8.37 -17.58 10.45
N VAL A 240 7.16 -17.27 10.94
CA VAL A 240 6.99 -16.56 12.20
C VAL A 240 6.04 -17.30 13.12
N LEU A 241 6.51 -17.59 14.33
CA LEU A 241 5.67 -18.06 15.44
C LEU A 241 5.09 -16.84 16.16
N LEU A 242 3.78 -16.84 16.40
CA LEU A 242 3.05 -15.71 16.96
C LEU A 242 2.38 -16.07 18.29
N ARG A 243 2.27 -15.07 19.16
CA ARG A 243 1.42 -15.10 20.34
C ARG A 243 0.49 -13.90 20.33
N PHE A 244 -0.79 -14.17 20.54
CA PHE A 244 -1.84 -13.16 20.56
C PHE A 244 -2.24 -12.78 21.99
N ASP A 245 -2.85 -11.62 22.13
CA ASP A 245 -3.30 -11.02 23.39
C ASP A 245 -4.27 -11.89 24.21
N ASN A 246 -5.08 -12.72 23.52
CA ASN A 246 -6.00 -13.68 24.17
C ASN A 246 -5.34 -15.01 24.58
N GLY A 247 -4.03 -15.17 24.35
CA GLY A 247 -3.25 -16.39 24.59
C GLY A 247 -3.25 -17.39 23.42
N ALA A 248 -3.91 -17.10 22.30
CA ALA A 248 -3.82 -17.92 21.09
C ALA A 248 -2.40 -17.98 20.54
N ARG A 249 -2.09 -19.07 19.83
CA ARG A 249 -0.81 -19.25 19.12
C ARG A 249 -1.03 -19.08 17.63
N GLY A 250 0.00 -18.57 16.92
CA GLY A 250 -0.06 -18.42 15.48
C GLY A 250 1.18 -18.91 14.76
N ILE A 251 0.99 -19.14 13.47
CA ILE A 251 2.04 -19.33 12.49
C ILE A 251 1.73 -18.38 11.33
N LEU A 252 2.73 -17.59 10.93
CA LEU A 252 2.68 -16.81 9.72
C LEU A 252 3.82 -17.30 8.83
N TYR A 253 3.47 -17.63 7.60
CA TYR A 253 4.41 -18.02 6.55
C TYR A 253 4.24 -17.08 5.36
N ALA A 254 5.35 -16.49 4.89
CA ALA A 254 5.37 -15.68 3.68
C ALA A 254 6.64 -15.98 2.89
N SER A 255 6.47 -16.34 1.62
CA SER A 255 7.58 -16.73 0.76
C SER A 255 7.35 -16.23 -0.66
N GLN A 256 8.40 -15.71 -1.30
CA GLN A 256 8.38 -15.34 -2.72
C GLN A 256 9.07 -16.39 -3.60
N ILE A 257 9.43 -17.52 -3.04
CA ILE A 257 10.17 -18.60 -3.73
C ILE A 257 9.45 -19.95 -3.72
N SER A 258 8.29 -20.06 -3.05
CA SER A 258 7.56 -21.34 -2.96
C SER A 258 6.10 -21.23 -3.38
#